data_69475692ce3d9211a9f2378112540e37
#
_entry.id   69475692ce3d9211a9f2378112540e37
#
_cell.length_a   1.000
_cell.length_b   1.000
_cell.length_c   1.000
_cell.angle_alpha   90.00
_cell.angle_beta   90.00
_cell.angle_gamma   90.00
#
_symmetry.space_group_name_H-M   'P 1'
#
loop_
_entity.id
_entity.type
_entity.pdbx_description
1 polymer ?
#
loop_
_entity_poly.entity_id
_entity_poly.type
_entity_poly.pdbx_seq_one_letter_code
_entity_poly.pdbx_strand_id
1 'polypeptide(L)'
;EAYRLCKEMIVMDSGEVLRAGTTKEVFADPRTCAAARLTGCKNILPCTRVGEHTVHLAGWEQPLTVALPVPEGCRAVGIRAHDFAPCAPGTPNSLPVQAVSTSENPFDWNMIFTLPGGEARLWWKVSKETMAAPPPKAPACLAAAPENIMPLV
;
A
#
# COMPACT_ATOMS: atom_id res chain seq x y z
N GLU A 1 -11.73 3.80 13.19
CA GLU A 1 -12.39 3.50 14.46
C GLU A 1 -12.63 2.00 14.66
N ALA A 2 -13.16 1.28 13.66
CA ALA A 2 -13.41 -0.16 13.77
C ALA A 2 -12.16 -0.94 14.20
N TYR A 3 -10.99 -0.60 13.69
CA TYR A 3 -9.73 -1.25 14.05
C TYR A 3 -9.41 -1.16 15.55
N ARG A 4 -9.76 -0.05 16.17
CA ARG A 4 -9.49 0.20 17.60
C ARG A 4 -10.56 -0.39 18.54
N LEU A 5 -11.80 -0.48 18.07
CA LEU A 5 -12.96 -0.80 18.89
C LEU A 5 -13.44 -2.24 18.74
N CYS A 6 -13.16 -2.89 17.62
CA CYS A 6 -13.69 -4.21 17.30
C CYS A 6 -12.59 -5.27 17.23
N LYS A 7 -12.86 -6.44 17.79
CA LYS A 7 -11.98 -7.61 17.68
C LYS A 7 -12.22 -8.38 16.38
N GLU A 8 -13.44 -8.37 15.90
CA GLU A 8 -13.86 -9.00 14.65
C GLU A 8 -14.55 -7.98 13.76
N MET A 9 -14.45 -8.15 12.46
CA MET A 9 -15.12 -7.30 11.50
C MET A 9 -15.57 -8.07 10.27
N ILE A 10 -16.59 -7.52 9.63
CA ILE A 10 -17.09 -7.98 8.33
C ILE A 10 -17.04 -6.77 7.40
N VAL A 11 -16.46 -6.96 6.23
CA VAL A 11 -16.47 -5.96 5.16
C VAL A 11 -17.50 -6.38 4.13
N MET A 12 -18.43 -5.50 3.85
CA MET A 12 -19.52 -5.74 2.90
C MET A 12 -19.54 -4.66 1.81
N ASP A 13 -19.92 -5.08 0.62
CA ASP A 13 -20.19 -4.18 -0.49
C ASP A 13 -21.32 -4.74 -1.35
N SER A 14 -22.28 -3.89 -1.74
CA SER A 14 -23.42 -4.25 -2.59
C SER A 14 -24.22 -5.46 -2.08
N GLY A 15 -24.35 -5.60 -0.75
CA GLY A 15 -25.06 -6.69 -0.10
C GLY A 15 -24.29 -8.01 0.01
N GLU A 16 -23.04 -8.05 -0.43
CA GLU A 16 -22.18 -9.22 -0.34
C GLU A 16 -21.09 -9.05 0.71
N VAL A 17 -20.75 -10.15 1.40
CA VAL A 17 -19.62 -10.19 2.33
C VAL A 17 -18.33 -10.39 1.52
N LEU A 18 -17.46 -9.40 1.54
CA LEU A 18 -16.16 -9.45 0.86
C LEU A 18 -15.09 -10.11 1.71
N ARG A 19 -15.11 -9.87 3.01
CA ARG A 19 -14.13 -10.36 3.96
C ARG A 19 -14.71 -10.38 5.36
N ALA A 20 -14.43 -11.44 6.10
CA ALA A 20 -14.79 -11.59 7.51
C ALA A 20 -13.63 -12.23 8.26
N GLY A 21 -13.48 -11.88 9.52
CA GLY A 21 -12.43 -12.42 10.39
C GLY A 21 -12.07 -11.46 11.52
N THR A 22 -10.95 -11.73 12.19
CA THR A 22 -10.45 -10.76 13.17
C THR A 22 -10.09 -9.46 12.47
N THR A 23 -10.20 -8.36 13.18
CA THR A 23 -9.86 -7.04 12.64
C THR A 23 -8.45 -7.00 12.08
N LYS A 24 -7.49 -7.60 12.78
CA LYS A 24 -6.10 -7.68 12.32
C LYS A 24 -5.93 -8.45 11.02
N GLU A 25 -6.59 -9.61 10.89
CA GLU A 25 -6.55 -10.43 9.68
C GLU A 25 -7.16 -9.71 8.48
N VAL A 26 -8.31 -9.07 8.66
CA VAL A 26 -8.98 -8.32 7.60
C VAL A 26 -8.15 -7.14 7.13
N PHE A 27 -7.49 -6.41 8.04
CA PHE A 27 -6.60 -5.30 7.67
C PHE A 27 -5.30 -5.76 7.01
N ALA A 28 -4.73 -6.90 7.44
CA ALA A 28 -3.50 -7.43 6.86
C ALA A 28 -3.71 -8.09 5.50
N ASP A 29 -4.88 -8.69 5.28
CA ASP A 29 -5.21 -9.40 4.05
C ASP A 29 -6.69 -9.16 3.68
N PRO A 30 -7.02 -8.01 3.08
CA PRO A 30 -8.39 -7.70 2.66
C PRO A 30 -8.88 -8.51 1.45
N ARG A 31 -7.99 -9.15 0.69
CA ARG A 31 -8.22 -10.03 -0.47
C ARG A 31 -8.77 -9.36 -1.72
N THR A 32 -9.65 -8.38 -1.60
CA THR A 32 -10.24 -7.67 -2.75
C THR A 32 -9.88 -6.20 -2.74
N CYS A 33 -9.85 -5.59 -3.93
CA CYS A 33 -9.64 -4.14 -4.05
C CYS A 33 -10.70 -3.34 -3.30
N ALA A 34 -11.96 -3.78 -3.33
CA ALA A 34 -13.05 -3.13 -2.63
C ALA A 34 -12.85 -3.18 -1.10
N ALA A 35 -12.51 -4.35 -0.54
CA ALA A 35 -12.24 -4.48 0.89
C ALA A 35 -11.01 -3.67 1.32
N ALA A 36 -9.97 -3.62 0.49
CA ALA A 36 -8.80 -2.80 0.75
C ALA A 36 -9.16 -1.30 0.84
N ARG A 37 -9.96 -0.79 -0.10
CA ARG A 37 -10.44 0.60 -0.07
C ARG A 37 -11.28 0.89 1.16
N LEU A 38 -12.22 0.03 1.48
CA LEU A 38 -13.11 0.18 2.64
C LEU A 38 -12.35 0.15 3.97
N THR A 39 -11.23 -0.55 4.03
CA THR A 39 -10.33 -0.56 5.20
C THR A 39 -9.25 0.53 5.16
N GLY A 40 -9.35 1.49 4.26
CA GLY A 40 -8.52 2.69 4.23
C GLY A 40 -7.22 2.58 3.44
N CYS A 41 -7.03 1.54 2.64
CA CYS A 41 -5.86 1.44 1.77
C CYS A 41 -5.99 2.43 0.60
N LYS A 42 -5.05 3.35 0.51
CA LYS A 42 -5.03 4.39 -0.54
C LYS A 42 -4.20 4.00 -1.76
N ASN A 43 -3.17 3.18 -1.58
CA ASN A 43 -2.31 2.75 -2.67
C ASN A 43 -2.76 1.39 -3.18
N ILE A 44 -3.52 1.38 -4.26
CA ILE A 44 -3.94 0.16 -4.96
C ILE A 44 -3.35 0.26 -6.37
N LEU A 45 -2.32 -0.54 -6.63
CA LEU A 45 -1.51 -0.47 -7.82
C LEU A 45 -1.79 -1.67 -8.73
N PRO A 46 -2.16 -1.46 -10.00
CA PRO A 46 -2.38 -2.55 -10.93
C PRO A 46 -1.12 -3.40 -11.10
N CYS A 47 -1.29 -4.70 -11.09
CA CYS A 47 -0.18 -5.65 -11.25
C CYS A 47 -0.59 -6.90 -11.99
N THR A 48 0.43 -7.68 -12.40
CA THR A 48 0.29 -9.01 -12.96
C THR A 48 1.04 -10.00 -12.07
N ARG A 49 0.41 -11.14 -11.79
CA ARG A 49 1.08 -12.25 -11.10
C ARG A 49 2.16 -12.84 -11.99
N VAL A 50 3.39 -12.94 -11.46
CA VAL A 50 4.51 -13.57 -12.17
C VAL A 50 5.10 -14.78 -11.42
N GLY A 51 4.67 -15.01 -10.20
CA GLY A 51 5.06 -16.17 -9.39
C GLY A 51 4.17 -16.32 -8.16
N GLU A 52 4.39 -17.34 -7.37
CA GLU A 52 3.61 -17.61 -6.16
C GLU A 52 3.71 -16.47 -5.13
N HIS A 53 4.86 -15.83 -5.07
CA HIS A 53 5.13 -14.71 -4.16
C HIS A 53 5.68 -13.49 -4.88
N THR A 54 5.35 -13.34 -6.16
CA THR A 54 5.94 -12.27 -6.99
C THR A 54 4.88 -11.66 -7.90
N VAL A 55 4.86 -10.34 -7.93
CA VAL A 55 4.01 -9.56 -8.85
C VAL A 55 4.85 -8.56 -9.62
N HIS A 56 4.37 -8.18 -10.79
CA HIS A 56 4.96 -7.16 -11.64
C HIS A 56 3.98 -5.99 -11.77
N LEU A 57 4.39 -4.81 -11.36
CA LEU A 57 3.57 -3.61 -11.50
C LEU A 57 3.55 -3.11 -12.95
N ALA A 58 2.39 -2.65 -13.38
CA ALA A 58 2.26 -2.06 -14.71
C ALA A 58 3.18 -0.83 -14.88
N GLY A 59 3.98 -0.83 -15.93
CA GLY A 59 4.94 0.24 -16.21
C GLY A 59 6.20 0.23 -15.35
N TRP A 60 6.42 -0.82 -14.58
CA TRP A 60 7.57 -0.96 -13.69
C TRP A 60 8.44 -2.15 -14.09
N GLU A 61 9.75 -1.98 -14.15
CA GLU A 61 10.68 -3.03 -14.63
C GLU A 61 10.97 -4.10 -13.58
N GLN A 62 10.98 -3.74 -12.31
CA GLN A 62 11.36 -4.65 -11.23
C GLN A 62 10.14 -5.35 -10.62
N PRO A 63 10.21 -6.66 -10.40
CA PRO A 63 9.14 -7.36 -9.69
C PRO A 63 9.16 -7.04 -8.19
N LEU A 64 7.99 -7.14 -7.55
CA LEU A 64 7.85 -7.04 -6.10
C LEU A 64 7.66 -8.43 -5.50
N THR A 65 8.34 -8.67 -4.39
CA THR A 65 8.16 -9.88 -3.57
C THR A 65 7.08 -9.65 -2.53
N VAL A 66 6.15 -10.59 -2.41
CA VAL A 66 4.99 -10.54 -1.50
C VAL A 66 5.08 -11.71 -0.53
N ALA A 67 4.89 -11.47 0.77
CA ALA A 67 4.93 -12.52 1.78
C ALA A 67 3.75 -13.49 1.68
N LEU A 68 2.55 -12.97 1.39
CA LEU A 68 1.36 -13.80 1.16
C LEU A 68 1.42 -14.48 -0.21
N PRO A 69 0.84 -15.70 -0.36
CA PRO A 69 0.67 -16.29 -1.67
C PRO A 69 -0.19 -15.40 -2.58
N VAL A 70 0.30 -15.16 -3.78
CA VAL A 70 -0.40 -14.33 -4.77
C VAL A 70 -1.41 -15.20 -5.51
N PRO A 71 -2.73 -14.93 -5.42
CA PRO A 71 -3.74 -15.71 -6.11
C PRO A 71 -3.65 -15.54 -7.63
N GLU A 72 -4.11 -16.53 -8.39
CA GLU A 72 -4.10 -16.48 -9.87
C GLU A 72 -4.91 -15.30 -10.42
N GLY A 73 -6.00 -14.94 -9.75
CA GLY A 73 -6.82 -13.78 -10.11
C GLY A 73 -6.30 -12.43 -9.62
N CYS A 74 -5.07 -12.36 -9.10
CA CYS A 74 -4.48 -11.12 -8.62
C CYS A 74 -4.36 -10.09 -9.75
N ARG A 75 -4.93 -8.92 -9.54
CA ARG A 75 -4.92 -7.80 -10.51
C ARG A 75 -4.33 -6.51 -9.96
N ALA A 76 -4.14 -6.44 -8.66
CA ALA A 76 -3.56 -5.27 -7.99
C ALA A 76 -2.88 -5.68 -6.69
N VAL A 77 -2.01 -4.81 -6.21
CA VAL A 77 -1.49 -4.88 -4.84
C VAL A 77 -1.90 -3.64 -4.08
N GLY A 78 -2.19 -3.81 -2.80
CA GLY A 78 -2.45 -2.73 -1.86
C GLY A 78 -1.25 -2.52 -0.95
N ILE A 79 -0.87 -1.28 -0.75
CA ILE A 79 0.16 -0.89 0.22
C ILE A 79 -0.37 0.31 1.00
N ARG A 80 -0.45 0.20 2.31
CA ARG A 80 -0.95 1.30 3.12
C ARG A 80 0.05 2.44 3.15
N ALA A 81 -0.45 3.67 3.19
CA ALA A 81 0.38 4.87 3.10
C ALA A 81 1.48 4.94 4.18
N HIS A 82 1.22 4.41 5.37
CA HIS A 82 2.19 4.41 6.47
C HIS A 82 3.20 3.25 6.41
N ASP A 83 3.04 2.31 5.50
CA ASP A 83 3.92 1.14 5.36
C ASP A 83 5.09 1.37 4.39
N PHE A 84 5.14 2.51 3.74
CA PHE A 84 6.30 2.90 2.95
C PHE A 84 7.42 3.48 3.81
N ALA A 85 8.64 3.27 3.37
CA ALA A 85 9.83 3.90 3.95
C ALA A 85 10.76 4.42 2.84
N PRO A 86 11.38 5.59 3.03
CA PRO A 86 12.41 6.06 2.11
C PRO A 86 13.57 5.07 2.04
N CYS A 87 14.12 4.90 0.85
CA CYS A 87 15.22 3.97 0.62
C CYS A 87 16.18 4.48 -0.47
N ALA A 88 17.34 3.84 -0.57
CA ALA A 88 18.27 4.07 -1.66
C ALA A 88 17.74 3.43 -2.95
N PRO A 89 18.02 4.00 -4.14
CA PRO A 89 17.74 3.35 -5.42
C PRO A 89 18.35 1.95 -5.48
N GLY A 90 17.59 0.99 -6.02
CA GLY A 90 18.03 -0.41 -6.13
C GLY A 90 17.74 -1.27 -4.90
N THR A 91 17.14 -0.72 -3.84
CA THR A 91 16.67 -1.50 -2.69
C THR A 91 15.57 -2.48 -3.13
N PRO A 92 15.59 -3.75 -2.65
CA PRO A 92 14.50 -4.69 -2.95
C PRO A 92 13.13 -4.13 -2.55
N ASN A 93 12.09 -4.44 -3.34
CA ASN A 93 10.74 -3.94 -3.14
C ASN A 93 10.63 -2.41 -3.08
N SER A 94 11.44 -1.72 -3.82
CA SER A 94 11.41 -0.27 -3.90
C SER A 94 10.79 0.22 -5.20
N LEU A 95 10.17 1.38 -5.12
CA LEU A 95 9.57 2.09 -6.24
C LEU A 95 10.25 3.46 -6.36
N PRO A 96 10.82 3.83 -7.52
CA PRO A 96 11.23 5.20 -7.72
C PRO A 96 9.99 6.08 -7.79
N VAL A 97 10.08 7.25 -7.18
CA VAL A 97 8.96 8.16 -7.03
C VAL A 97 9.41 9.58 -7.29
N GLN A 98 8.46 10.39 -7.72
CA GLN A 98 8.66 11.83 -7.89
C GLN A 98 7.62 12.56 -7.03
N ALA A 99 8.08 13.42 -6.14
CA ALA A 99 7.21 14.17 -5.25
C ALA A 99 6.34 15.16 -6.02
N VAL A 100 5.06 15.22 -5.68
CA VAL A 100 4.08 16.16 -6.23
C VAL A 100 3.69 17.19 -5.19
N SER A 101 3.34 16.75 -3.98
CA SER A 101 2.89 17.65 -2.91
C SER A 101 3.13 17.05 -1.54
N THR A 102 3.18 17.93 -0.54
CA THR A 102 3.23 17.57 0.88
C THR A 102 2.16 18.36 1.60
N SER A 103 1.42 17.70 2.47
CA SER A 103 0.43 18.34 3.34
C SER A 103 0.66 17.95 4.79
N GLU A 104 0.34 18.89 5.67
CA GLU A 104 0.42 18.70 7.11
C GLU A 104 -0.96 18.35 7.66
N ASN A 105 -1.02 17.26 8.44
CA ASN A 105 -2.16 16.94 9.28
C ASN A 105 -1.77 17.12 10.76
N PRO A 106 -2.73 17.11 11.70
CA PRO A 106 -2.41 17.32 13.13
C PRO A 106 -1.35 16.37 13.69
N PHE A 107 -1.35 15.11 13.25
CA PHE A 107 -0.49 14.06 13.81
C PHE A 107 0.50 13.45 12.81
N ASP A 108 0.40 13.81 11.54
CA ASP A 108 1.21 13.20 10.49
C ASP A 108 1.49 14.17 9.32
N TRP A 109 2.46 13.78 8.52
CA TRP A 109 2.73 14.37 7.21
C TRP A 109 2.19 13.42 6.14
N ASN A 110 1.53 13.97 5.13
CA ASN A 110 1.00 13.23 4.01
C ASN A 110 1.66 13.72 2.72
N MET A 111 2.37 12.85 2.04
CA MET A 111 3.09 13.17 0.81
C MET A 111 2.52 12.39 -0.36
N ILE A 112 2.37 13.07 -1.49
CA ILE A 112 1.86 12.49 -2.72
C ILE A 112 3.00 12.46 -3.73
N PHE A 113 3.16 11.30 -4.37
CA PHE A 113 4.15 11.04 -5.39
C PHE A 113 3.49 10.54 -6.67
N THR A 114 4.23 10.62 -7.77
CA THR A 114 3.93 9.90 -9.00
C THR A 114 5.01 8.87 -9.27
N LEU A 115 4.62 7.79 -9.95
CA LEU A 115 5.58 6.83 -10.52
C LEU A 115 6.10 7.37 -11.86
N PRO A 116 7.36 7.10 -12.22
CA PRO A 116 7.91 7.52 -13.51
C PRO A 116 7.08 6.99 -14.69
N GLY A 117 6.73 7.87 -15.62
CA GLY A 117 5.97 7.51 -16.82
C GLY A 117 4.50 7.20 -16.59
N GLY A 118 3.95 7.44 -15.40
CA GLY A 118 2.56 7.15 -15.05
C GLY A 118 1.82 8.34 -14.43
N GLU A 119 0.50 8.32 -14.56
CA GLU A 119 -0.38 9.27 -13.87
C GLU A 119 -0.79 8.75 -12.48
N ALA A 120 -0.46 7.50 -12.14
CA ALA A 120 -0.80 6.91 -10.87
C ALA A 120 -0.13 7.66 -9.72
N ARG A 121 -0.94 8.00 -8.72
CA ARG A 121 -0.48 8.67 -7.51
C ARG A 121 -0.23 7.68 -6.40
N LEU A 122 0.81 7.94 -5.62
CA LEU A 122 1.22 7.13 -4.50
C LEU A 122 1.23 8.00 -3.24
N TRP A 123 0.63 7.50 -2.17
CA TRP A 123 0.47 8.20 -0.91
C TRP A 123 1.43 7.63 0.13
N TRP A 124 2.23 8.49 0.74
CA TRP A 124 3.07 8.16 1.88
C TRP A 124 2.68 9.01 3.07
N LYS A 125 2.41 8.35 4.19
CA LYS A 125 2.05 9.00 5.45
C LYS A 125 3.09 8.66 6.51
N VAL A 126 3.61 9.67 7.19
CA VAL A 126 4.57 9.50 8.26
C VAL A 126 4.13 10.27 9.49
N SER A 127 4.19 9.61 10.66
CA SER A 127 3.85 10.22 11.95
C SER A 127 4.81 11.34 12.31
N LYS A 128 4.31 12.41 12.91
CA LYS A 128 5.12 13.48 13.48
C LYS A 128 6.00 13.03 14.65
N GLU A 129 5.65 11.92 15.31
CA GLU A 129 6.51 11.30 16.32
C GLU A 129 7.78 10.71 15.70
N THR A 130 7.66 10.15 14.50
CA THR A 130 8.79 9.60 13.74
C THR A 130 9.58 10.69 13.02
N MET A 131 8.89 11.72 12.53
CA MET A 131 9.48 12.81 11.75
C MET A 131 8.81 14.14 12.13
N ALA A 132 9.48 14.93 12.94
CA ALA A 132 8.94 16.19 13.47
C ALA A 132 8.71 17.27 12.38
N ALA A 133 9.45 17.19 11.28
CA ALA A 133 9.32 18.09 10.13
C ALA A 133 9.37 17.29 8.82
N PRO A 134 8.78 17.78 7.72
CA PRO A 134 8.90 17.09 6.44
C PRO A 134 10.38 17.00 6.05
N PRO A 135 10.77 15.93 5.31
CA PRO A 135 12.17 15.81 4.90
C PRO A 135 12.57 17.02 4.05
N PRO A 136 13.74 17.58 4.26
CA PRO A 136 14.21 18.77 3.52
C PRO A 136 14.36 18.50 2.03
N LYS A 137 14.53 17.23 1.66
CA LYS A 137 14.49 16.75 0.29
C LYS A 137 13.53 15.56 0.21
N ALA A 138 12.59 15.63 -0.72
CA ALA A 138 11.67 14.53 -0.95
C ALA A 138 12.44 13.25 -1.33
N PRO A 139 12.06 12.08 -0.81
CA PRO A 139 12.69 10.81 -1.21
C PRO A 139 12.45 10.55 -2.70
N ALA A 140 13.47 10.01 -3.36
CA ALA A 140 13.39 9.59 -4.76
C ALA A 140 12.95 8.13 -4.91
N CYS A 141 12.87 7.39 -3.81
CA CYS A 141 12.54 5.98 -3.78
C CYS A 141 11.83 5.63 -2.46
N LEU A 142 10.77 4.84 -2.56
CA LEU A 142 10.05 4.30 -1.40
C LEU A 142 10.04 2.79 -1.48
N ALA A 143 10.27 2.12 -0.35
CA ALA A 143 10.22 0.67 -0.23
C ALA A 143 9.06 0.23 0.67
N ALA A 144 8.53 -0.96 0.41
CA ALA A 144 7.57 -1.63 1.28
C ALA A 144 8.08 -3.03 1.60
N ALA A 145 7.93 -3.45 2.86
CA ALA A 145 8.27 -4.80 3.25
C ALA A 145 7.32 -5.81 2.58
N PRO A 146 7.78 -7.03 2.25
CA PRO A 146 6.93 -8.05 1.60
C PRO A 146 5.63 -8.33 2.35
N GLU A 147 5.66 -8.33 3.68
CA GLU A 147 4.49 -8.54 4.53
C GLU A 147 3.45 -7.41 4.49
N ASN A 148 3.83 -6.23 4.01
CA ASN A 148 2.98 -5.05 3.90
C ASN A 148 2.41 -4.86 2.49
N ILE A 149 2.73 -5.74 1.56
CA ILE A 149 2.19 -5.74 0.20
C ILE A 149 1.05 -6.75 0.13
N MET A 150 -0.16 -6.27 -0.07
CA MET A 150 -1.37 -7.07 -0.05
C MET A 150 -1.80 -7.44 -1.48
N PRO A 151 -1.77 -8.74 -1.87
CA PRO A 151 -2.29 -9.14 -3.17
C PRO A 151 -3.83 -9.05 -3.19
N LEU A 152 -4.39 -8.46 -4.24
CA LEU A 152 -5.81 -8.16 -4.36
C LEU A 152 -6.42 -8.70 -5.66
N VAL A 153 -7.61 -9.19 -5.55
CA VAL A 153 -8.43 -9.60 -6.68
C VAL A 153 -9.59 -8.63 -6.97
#